data_10510911c951cd72aa3b80ad3264f686
#
_entry.id   10510911c951cd72aa3b80ad3264f686
#
_cell.length_a   1.000
_cell.length_b   1.000
_cell.length_c   1.000
_cell.angle_alpha   90.00
_cell.angle_beta   90.00
_cell.angle_gamma   90.00
#
_symmetry.space_group_name_H-M   'P 1'
#
loop_
_entity.id
_entity.type
_entity.pdbx_description
1 polymer ?
#
loop_
_entity_poly.entity_id
_entity_poly.type
_entity_poly.pdbx_seq_one_letter_code
_entity_poly.pdbx_strand_id
1 'polypeptide(L)'
;MKALLQIEIFLLCLGFIFICDSGNAQDADLKESGMKNIRKTVFYFEIMGNAAVWSVNFERIIPVGKKLGIFLRIGGNEYHGADTNDLSINIIGATGILYGGSKHFLDTGIGYTYFTGSLDRLIVFTGGYRYQGPKGLVIRATPMYIINTQKGDTFGNNIWFGLSFGYAF
;
A
#
# COMPACT_ATOMS: atom_id res chain seq x y z
N MET A 1 3.80 14.32 24.41
CA MET A 1 4.13 12.96 24.85
C MET A 1 3.50 11.86 23.97
N LYS A 2 2.21 11.89 23.67
CA LYS A 2 1.56 10.85 22.81
C LYS A 2 2.08 10.82 21.37
N ALA A 3 2.41 11.95 20.76
CA ALA A 3 2.92 12.02 19.39
C ALA A 3 4.34 11.42 19.24
N LEU A 4 5.21 11.64 20.24
CA LEU A 4 6.56 11.06 20.26
C LEU A 4 6.53 9.53 20.33
N LEU A 5 5.66 8.96 21.16
CA LEU A 5 5.50 7.52 21.29
C LEU A 5 4.98 6.88 19.98
N GLN A 6 4.12 7.57 19.23
CA GLN A 6 3.62 7.10 17.94
C GLN A 6 4.71 7.11 16.86
N ILE A 7 5.60 8.10 16.89
CA ILE A 7 6.75 8.18 15.96
C ILE A 7 7.75 7.07 16.24
N GLU A 8 8.01 6.75 17.52
CA GLU A 8 8.91 5.64 17.90
C GLU A 8 8.35 4.28 17.46
N ILE A 9 7.05 4.04 17.62
CA ILE A 9 6.41 2.80 17.16
C ILE A 9 6.48 2.71 15.63
N PHE A 10 6.28 3.83 14.91
CA PHE A 10 6.39 3.89 13.46
C PHE A 10 7.81 3.58 12.97
N LEU A 11 8.82 4.16 13.60
CA LEU A 11 10.24 3.90 13.29
C LEU A 11 10.65 2.47 13.63
N LEU A 12 10.14 1.88 14.71
CA LEU A 12 10.35 0.47 15.08
C LEU A 12 9.73 -0.48 14.07
N CYS A 13 8.52 -0.23 13.60
CA CYS A 13 7.89 -1.01 12.54
C CYS A 13 8.64 -0.90 11.21
N LEU A 14 9.12 0.28 10.84
CA LEU A 14 9.99 0.49 9.68
C LEU A 14 11.31 -0.28 9.81
N GLY A 15 11.95 -0.24 10.99
CA GLY A 15 13.18 -0.99 11.27
C GLY A 15 13.00 -2.49 11.14
N PHE A 16 11.88 -3.04 11.60
CA PHE A 16 11.60 -4.48 11.51
C PHE A 16 11.42 -4.97 10.06
N ILE A 17 10.90 -4.12 9.17
CA ILE A 17 10.74 -4.42 7.75
C ILE A 17 12.09 -4.47 7.03
N PHE A 18 13.08 -3.66 7.45
CA PHE A 18 14.40 -3.61 6.86
C PHE A 18 15.36 -4.73 7.33
N ILE A 19 15.18 -5.26 8.54
CA ILE A 19 16.11 -6.25 9.13
C ILE A 19 15.93 -7.66 8.52
N CYS A 20 14.81 -7.94 7.85
CA CYS A 20 14.51 -9.30 7.39
C CYS A 20 15.00 -9.68 5.99
N ASP A 21 15.82 -8.90 5.29
CA ASP A 21 16.37 -9.43 4.02
C ASP A 21 17.69 -8.80 3.55
N SER A 22 18.79 -9.42 3.92
CA SER A 22 20.06 -9.37 3.18
C SER A 22 20.15 -10.55 2.19
N GLY A 23 19.06 -10.86 1.50
CA GLY A 23 18.94 -11.98 0.57
C GLY A 23 19.18 -11.54 -0.87
N ASN A 24 20.41 -11.76 -1.35
CA ASN A 24 20.87 -11.88 -2.74
C ASN A 24 19.85 -11.60 -3.84
N ALA A 25 19.99 -10.46 -4.49
CA ALA A 25 19.46 -10.22 -5.82
C ALA A 25 20.27 -11.08 -6.83
N GLN A 26 19.95 -12.37 -6.91
CA GLN A 26 20.42 -13.20 -8.01
C GLN A 26 19.44 -13.08 -9.18
N ASP A 27 19.97 -12.83 -10.35
CA ASP A 27 19.28 -12.92 -11.63
C ASP A 27 18.61 -14.30 -11.74
N ALA A 28 17.32 -14.35 -11.44
CA ALA A 28 16.54 -15.56 -11.53
C ALA A 28 16.22 -15.87 -12.99
N ASP A 29 16.78 -16.96 -13.45
CA ASP A 29 16.51 -17.59 -14.74
C ASP A 29 15.01 -17.67 -15.01
N LEU A 30 14.56 -17.16 -16.15
CA LEU A 30 13.17 -16.92 -16.53
C LEU A 30 12.30 -18.18 -16.70
N LYS A 31 12.74 -19.35 -16.26
CA LYS A 31 12.08 -20.64 -16.51
C LYS A 31 11.06 -21.12 -15.48
N GLU A 32 11.00 -20.57 -14.29
CA GLU A 32 9.92 -20.85 -13.33
C GLU A 32 9.20 -19.57 -12.93
N SER A 33 8.21 -19.19 -13.75
CA SER A 33 7.34 -18.04 -13.46
C SER A 33 6.38 -18.37 -12.30
N GLY A 34 6.74 -17.95 -11.10
CA GLY A 34 5.90 -18.13 -9.93
C GLY A 34 6.09 -17.00 -8.92
N MET A 35 5.20 -16.95 -7.93
CA MET A 35 5.24 -15.94 -6.85
C MET A 35 6.57 -15.92 -6.09
N LYS A 36 7.32 -17.02 -6.05
CA LYS A 36 8.63 -17.11 -5.38
C LYS A 36 9.69 -16.21 -6.02
N ASN A 37 9.59 -15.97 -7.33
CA ASN A 37 10.59 -15.27 -8.12
C ASN A 37 10.25 -13.80 -8.39
N ILE A 38 9.16 -13.29 -7.83
CA ILE A 38 8.86 -11.86 -7.92
C ILE A 38 9.73 -11.04 -6.97
N ARG A 39 9.98 -9.80 -7.33
CA ARG A 39 10.58 -8.82 -6.43
C ARG A 39 9.59 -8.51 -5.31
N LYS A 40 10.04 -8.59 -4.07
CA LYS A 40 9.15 -8.65 -2.90
C LYS A 40 8.91 -7.30 -2.26
N THR A 41 9.77 -6.35 -2.50
CA THR A 41 9.67 -5.00 -1.93
C THR A 41 9.24 -4.06 -3.03
N VAL A 42 8.20 -3.27 -2.79
CA VAL A 42 7.64 -2.35 -3.78
C VAL A 42 7.49 -0.97 -3.17
N PHE A 43 7.96 0.02 -3.90
CA PHE A 43 7.70 1.43 -3.62
C PHE A 43 6.87 2.00 -4.76
N TYR A 44 5.77 2.70 -4.46
CA TYR A 44 4.91 3.26 -5.48
C TYR A 44 4.17 4.51 -5.03
N PHE A 45 3.84 5.31 -6.01
CA PHE A 45 2.97 6.46 -5.91
C PHE A 45 1.56 6.04 -6.34
N GLU A 46 0.54 6.46 -5.60
CA GLU A 46 -0.86 6.17 -5.86
C GLU A 46 -1.63 7.47 -6.02
N ILE A 47 -2.47 7.54 -7.04
CA ILE A 47 -3.37 8.66 -7.32
C ILE A 47 -4.78 8.16 -7.07
N MET A 48 -5.61 8.97 -6.42
CA MET A 48 -7.00 8.68 -6.07
C MET A 48 -7.14 7.34 -5.31
N GLY A 49 -6.17 7.03 -4.47
CA GLY A 49 -6.11 5.79 -3.72
C GLY A 49 -6.62 5.93 -2.29
N ASN A 50 -6.01 5.13 -1.41
CA ASN A 50 -6.40 5.02 0.00
C ASN A 50 -6.31 6.35 0.78
N ALA A 51 -5.52 7.31 0.35
CA ALA A 51 -5.39 8.64 0.95
C ALA A 51 -6.20 9.72 0.22
N ALA A 52 -7.20 9.35 -0.53
CA ALA A 52 -8.08 10.19 -1.33
C ALA A 52 -7.41 10.81 -2.56
N VAL A 53 -6.44 11.71 -2.44
CA VAL A 53 -5.86 12.44 -3.59
C VAL A 53 -4.61 11.75 -4.11
N TRP A 54 -3.62 11.57 -3.27
CA TRP A 54 -2.37 10.90 -3.62
C TRP A 54 -1.74 10.27 -2.38
N SER A 55 -0.86 9.29 -2.58
CA SER A 55 -0.05 8.74 -1.50
C SER A 55 1.25 8.12 -2.02
N VAL A 56 2.21 8.04 -1.12
CA VAL A 56 3.43 7.27 -1.31
C VAL A 56 3.32 6.02 -0.47
N ASN A 57 3.62 4.87 -1.03
CA ASN A 57 3.40 3.58 -0.38
C ASN A 57 4.65 2.70 -0.48
N PHE A 58 4.91 2.02 0.60
CA PHE A 58 5.89 0.94 0.70
C PHE A 58 5.15 -0.37 0.97
N GLU A 59 5.49 -1.40 0.23
CA GLU A 59 4.82 -2.68 0.33
C GLU A 59 5.82 -3.83 0.34
N ARG A 60 5.56 -4.80 1.20
CA ARG A 60 6.30 -6.06 1.26
C ARG A 60 5.40 -7.22 0.88
N ILE A 61 5.85 -8.04 -0.08
CA ILE A 61 5.16 -9.24 -0.52
C ILE A 61 5.82 -10.46 0.11
N ILE A 62 4.99 -11.31 0.70
CA ILE A 62 5.38 -12.58 1.32
C ILE A 62 4.77 -13.70 0.47
N PRO A 63 5.57 -14.42 -0.33
CA PRO A 63 5.07 -15.56 -1.10
C PRO A 63 4.62 -16.69 -0.17
N VAL A 64 3.38 -17.16 -0.34
CA VAL A 64 2.81 -18.29 0.42
C VAL A 64 2.78 -19.56 -0.43
N GLY A 65 2.73 -19.41 -1.74
CA GLY A 65 2.66 -20.53 -2.67
C GLY A 65 3.19 -20.18 -4.06
N LYS A 66 2.93 -21.05 -5.05
CA LYS A 66 3.37 -20.82 -6.43
C LYS A 66 2.67 -19.61 -7.08
N LYS A 67 1.42 -19.35 -6.73
CA LYS A 67 0.60 -18.28 -7.32
C LYS A 67 0.00 -17.34 -6.27
N LEU A 68 0.27 -17.57 -4.99
CA LEU A 68 -0.33 -16.84 -3.89
C LEU A 68 0.74 -16.13 -3.07
N GLY A 69 0.54 -14.87 -2.75
CA GLY A 69 1.32 -14.09 -1.81
C GLY A 69 0.41 -13.24 -0.92
N ILE A 70 0.92 -12.87 0.23
CA ILE A 70 0.32 -11.89 1.13
C ILE A 70 1.14 -10.62 1.00
N PHE A 71 0.51 -9.46 0.99
CA PHE A 71 1.22 -8.19 1.07
C PHE A 71 0.92 -7.46 2.38
N LEU A 72 1.92 -6.76 2.86
CA LEU A 72 1.82 -5.77 3.92
C LEU A 72 2.23 -4.42 3.34
N ARG A 73 1.43 -3.39 3.58
CA ARG A 73 1.61 -2.05 3.03
C ARG A 73 1.55 -1.01 4.13
N ILE A 74 2.43 -0.04 4.03
CA ILE A 74 2.38 1.20 4.78
C ILE A 74 2.55 2.35 3.82
N GLY A 75 1.85 3.45 4.05
CA GLY A 75 1.95 4.62 3.20
C GLY A 75 1.41 5.85 3.87
N GLY A 76 1.42 6.93 3.12
CA GLY A 76 0.85 8.18 3.57
C GLY A 76 1.06 9.31 2.60
N ASN A 77 0.51 10.44 2.94
CA ASN A 77 0.73 11.71 2.27
C ASN A 77 0.61 12.86 3.25
N GLU A 78 1.07 13.99 2.80
CA GLU A 78 0.85 15.28 3.41
C GLU A 78 -0.31 15.99 2.71
N TYR A 79 -1.19 16.60 3.47
CA TYR A 79 -2.32 17.36 2.98
C TYR A 79 -2.41 18.69 3.73
N HIS A 80 -2.55 19.77 3.00
CA HIS A 80 -2.85 21.09 3.56
C HIS A 80 -4.36 21.32 3.43
N GLY A 81 -5.04 21.50 4.54
CA GLY A 81 -6.45 21.89 4.53
C GLY A 81 -6.65 23.22 3.83
N ALA A 82 -7.68 23.34 3.00
CA ALA A 82 -7.94 24.54 2.21
C ALA A 82 -8.18 25.81 3.08
N ASP A 83 -8.64 25.62 4.31
CA ASP A 83 -9.03 26.71 5.22
C ASP A 83 -8.08 26.90 6.42
N THR A 84 -7.17 25.98 6.65
CA THR A 84 -6.19 26.07 7.74
C THR A 84 -4.81 25.76 7.19
N ASN A 85 -3.83 26.64 7.51
CA ASN A 85 -2.42 26.39 7.19
C ASN A 85 -1.84 25.21 8.00
N ASP A 86 -2.67 24.39 8.61
CA ASP A 86 -2.25 23.27 9.43
C ASP A 86 -1.85 22.09 8.55
N LEU A 87 -0.64 21.61 8.78
CA LEU A 87 -0.10 20.42 8.17
C LEU A 87 -0.84 19.17 8.67
N SER A 88 -1.55 18.49 7.81
CA SER A 88 -2.20 17.21 8.10
C SER A 88 -1.45 16.06 7.44
N ILE A 89 -1.17 15.03 8.20
CA ILE A 89 -0.53 13.81 7.70
C ILE A 89 -1.58 12.69 7.67
N ASN A 90 -1.68 12.01 6.55
CA ASN A 90 -2.52 10.83 6.43
C ASN A 90 -1.62 9.59 6.49
N ILE A 91 -2.00 8.61 7.31
CA ILE A 91 -1.27 7.37 7.51
C ILE A 91 -2.12 6.22 7.01
N ILE A 92 -1.53 5.39 6.16
CA ILE A 92 -2.18 4.22 5.55
C ILE A 92 -1.50 2.96 6.06
N GLY A 93 -2.28 2.00 6.51
CA GLY A 93 -1.86 0.62 6.73
C GLY A 93 -2.78 -0.32 5.94
N ALA A 94 -2.25 -1.28 5.21
CA ALA A 94 -3.07 -2.24 4.48
C ALA A 94 -2.43 -3.62 4.41
N THR A 95 -3.26 -4.64 4.25
CA THR A 95 -2.85 -6.01 4.00
C THR A 95 -3.80 -6.67 3.03
N GLY A 96 -3.36 -7.72 2.38
CA GLY A 96 -4.20 -8.44 1.45
C GLY A 96 -3.48 -9.57 0.74
N ILE A 97 -4.12 -10.06 -0.31
CA ILE A 97 -3.71 -11.22 -1.07
C ILE A 97 -3.37 -10.77 -2.49
N LEU A 98 -2.27 -11.30 -2.98
CA LEU A 98 -1.82 -11.20 -4.35
C LEU A 98 -1.91 -12.58 -5.00
N TYR A 99 -2.74 -12.73 -6.02
CA TYR A 99 -2.92 -13.99 -6.74
C TYR A 99 -2.55 -13.83 -8.20
N GLY A 100 -1.66 -14.67 -8.70
CA GLY A 100 -1.26 -14.63 -10.09
C GLY A 100 0.09 -15.30 -10.34
N GLY A 101 0.64 -15.02 -11.52
CA GLY A 101 1.94 -15.56 -11.89
C GLY A 101 2.61 -14.72 -12.97
N SER A 102 3.94 -14.82 -13.05
CA SER A 102 4.77 -14.09 -14.01
C SER A 102 4.73 -12.57 -13.84
N LYS A 103 3.82 -11.89 -14.50
CA LYS A 103 3.75 -10.40 -14.52
C LYS A 103 2.39 -9.86 -14.13
N HIS A 104 1.37 -10.69 -14.09
CA HIS A 104 -0.04 -10.30 -13.95
C HIS A 104 -0.62 -10.88 -12.67
N PHE A 105 -1.19 -10.03 -11.85
CA PHE A 105 -1.74 -10.41 -10.54
C PHE A 105 -3.11 -9.77 -10.33
N LEU A 106 -3.97 -10.51 -9.64
CA LEU A 106 -5.13 -9.97 -8.95
C LEU A 106 -4.68 -9.59 -7.53
N ASP A 107 -5.09 -8.42 -7.09
CA ASP A 107 -4.70 -7.79 -5.84
C ASP A 107 -5.98 -7.48 -5.07
N THR A 108 -6.17 -8.06 -3.90
CA THR A 108 -7.33 -7.78 -3.05
C THR A 108 -6.89 -7.61 -1.60
N GLY A 109 -7.51 -6.68 -0.89
CA GLY A 109 -7.08 -6.40 0.48
C GLY A 109 -8.02 -5.50 1.25
N ILE A 110 -7.61 -5.25 2.48
CA ILE A 110 -8.22 -4.30 3.39
C ILE A 110 -7.17 -3.31 3.87
N GLY A 111 -7.54 -2.04 3.89
CA GLY A 111 -6.71 -0.95 4.38
C GLY A 111 -7.42 -0.15 5.45
N TYR A 112 -6.62 0.54 6.24
CA TYR A 112 -7.05 1.53 7.21
C TYR A 112 -6.28 2.82 6.95
N THR A 113 -7.01 3.93 6.81
CA THR A 113 -6.43 5.27 6.64
C THR A 113 -6.85 6.16 7.79
N TYR A 114 -5.87 6.80 8.41
CA TYR A 114 -6.06 7.76 9.48
C TYR A 114 -5.64 9.16 9.00
N PHE A 115 -6.56 10.11 9.10
CA PHE A 115 -6.35 11.52 8.76
C PHE A 115 -6.12 12.33 10.03
N THR A 116 -4.93 12.88 10.23
CA THR A 116 -4.61 13.59 11.46
C THR A 116 -5.33 14.95 11.58
N GLY A 117 -5.63 15.60 10.48
CA GLY A 117 -6.28 16.91 10.45
C GLY A 117 -7.77 16.87 10.75
N SER A 118 -8.52 16.02 10.04
CA SER A 118 -9.97 15.85 10.25
C SER A 118 -10.29 14.82 11.32
N LEU A 119 -9.30 14.04 11.78
CA LEU A 119 -9.46 12.85 12.63
C LEU A 119 -10.30 11.73 12.00
N ASP A 120 -10.60 11.83 10.71
CA ASP A 120 -11.36 10.82 9.98
C ASP A 120 -10.61 9.49 9.93
N ARG A 121 -11.37 8.41 9.90
CA ARG A 121 -10.86 7.04 9.83
C ARG A 121 -11.61 6.27 8.78
N LEU A 122 -10.88 5.80 7.78
CA LEU A 122 -11.45 5.05 6.68
C LEU A 122 -11.03 3.59 6.74
N ILE A 123 -11.98 2.69 6.54
CA ILE A 123 -11.71 1.30 6.20
C ILE A 123 -11.91 1.19 4.69
N VAL A 124 -10.92 0.66 3.99
CA VAL A 124 -10.88 0.58 2.53
C VAL A 124 -10.74 -0.87 2.10
N PHE A 125 -11.74 -1.38 1.39
CA PHE A 125 -11.66 -2.67 0.72
C PHE A 125 -11.18 -2.46 -0.70
N THR A 126 -10.14 -3.19 -1.10
CA THR A 126 -9.53 -3.06 -2.42
C THR A 126 -9.65 -4.37 -3.19
N GLY A 127 -9.87 -4.27 -4.50
CA GLY A 127 -9.82 -5.42 -5.39
C GLY A 127 -9.42 -4.91 -6.76
N GLY A 128 -8.28 -5.34 -7.30
CA GLY A 128 -7.77 -4.76 -8.53
C GLY A 128 -6.82 -5.65 -9.30
N TYR A 129 -6.28 -5.05 -10.32
CA TYR A 129 -5.28 -5.64 -11.20
C TYR A 129 -3.92 -4.98 -10.96
N ARG A 130 -2.88 -5.83 -10.96
CA ARG A 130 -1.50 -5.42 -10.82
C ARG A 130 -0.64 -6.03 -11.92
N TYR A 131 0.09 -5.20 -12.61
CA TYR A 131 1.22 -5.59 -13.45
C TYR A 131 2.52 -5.37 -12.67
N GLN A 132 3.39 -6.38 -12.64
CA GLN A 132 4.74 -6.27 -12.09
C GLN A 132 5.72 -6.85 -13.09
N GLY A 133 6.42 -5.97 -13.78
CA GLY A 133 7.36 -6.34 -14.84
C GLY A 133 8.67 -6.93 -14.30
N PRO A 134 9.42 -7.67 -15.14
CA PRO A 134 10.68 -8.31 -14.74
C PRO A 134 11.77 -7.29 -14.37
N LYS A 135 11.72 -6.10 -14.95
CA LYS A 135 12.64 -4.99 -14.64
C LYS A 135 12.24 -4.19 -13.40
N GLY A 136 11.13 -4.55 -12.74
CA GLY A 136 10.66 -3.91 -11.51
C GLY A 136 9.51 -2.92 -11.68
N LEU A 137 9.12 -2.54 -12.90
CA LEU A 137 7.97 -1.66 -13.11
C LEU A 137 6.71 -2.26 -12.50
N VAL A 138 5.99 -1.47 -11.70
CA VAL A 138 4.70 -1.83 -11.11
C VAL A 138 3.65 -0.83 -11.56
N ILE A 139 2.53 -1.35 -12.08
CA ILE A 139 1.34 -0.57 -12.41
C ILE A 139 0.14 -1.28 -11.77
N ARG A 140 -0.73 -0.52 -11.10
CA ARG A 140 -1.93 -1.05 -10.46
C ARG A 140 -3.13 -0.21 -10.83
N ALA A 141 -4.26 -0.89 -11.02
CA ALA A 141 -5.58 -0.30 -11.16
C ALA A 141 -6.48 -0.94 -10.09
N THR A 142 -6.95 -0.13 -9.16
CA THR A 142 -7.55 -0.63 -7.93
C THR A 142 -8.91 0.03 -7.68
N PRO A 143 -10.02 -0.56 -8.12
CA PRO A 143 -11.32 -0.24 -7.57
C PRO A 143 -11.34 -0.54 -6.06
N MET A 144 -11.98 0.33 -5.30
CA MET A 144 -12.05 0.23 -3.85
C MET A 144 -13.42 0.67 -3.34
N TYR A 145 -13.81 0.08 -2.21
CA TYR A 145 -14.99 0.49 -1.45
C TYR A 145 -14.54 1.07 -0.13
N ILE A 146 -14.93 2.31 0.12
CA ILE A 146 -14.54 3.08 1.29
C ILE A 146 -15.69 3.14 2.28
N ILE A 147 -15.40 2.82 3.55
CA ILE A 147 -16.32 2.98 4.67
C ILE A 147 -15.72 4.03 5.61
N ASN A 148 -16.45 5.13 5.81
CA ASN A 148 -16.09 6.08 6.85
C ASN A 148 -16.62 5.57 8.20
N THR A 149 -15.74 5.42 9.18
CA THR A 149 -16.09 4.91 10.52
C THR A 149 -16.53 6.02 11.47
N GLN A 150 -16.42 7.26 11.07
CA GLN A 150 -16.89 8.41 11.85
C GLN A 150 -18.08 9.08 11.15
N LYS A 151 -19.02 9.57 11.95
CA LYS A 151 -20.17 10.34 11.47
C LYS A 151 -19.75 11.79 11.13
N GLY A 152 -18.96 11.96 10.10
CA GLY A 152 -18.57 13.25 9.53
C GLY A 152 -18.75 13.20 8.02
N ASP A 153 -19.32 14.22 7.44
CA ASP A 153 -19.84 14.22 6.06
C ASP A 153 -18.76 14.31 4.94
N THR A 154 -17.47 14.33 5.28
CA THR A 154 -16.44 14.59 4.28
C THR A 154 -16.22 13.42 3.33
N PHE A 155 -16.31 12.18 3.81
CA PHE A 155 -16.18 10.96 3.00
C PHE A 155 -17.32 10.01 3.34
N GLY A 156 -18.40 10.03 2.57
CA GLY A 156 -19.46 9.02 2.65
C GLY A 156 -18.97 7.65 2.17
N ASN A 157 -19.80 6.61 2.38
CA ASN A 157 -19.53 5.29 1.81
C ASN A 157 -19.59 5.37 0.28
N ASN A 158 -18.47 5.19 -0.38
CA ASN A 158 -18.35 5.38 -1.83
C ASN A 158 -17.48 4.31 -2.49
N ILE A 159 -17.77 4.07 -3.78
CA ILE A 159 -16.87 3.34 -4.67
C ILE A 159 -15.88 4.36 -5.24
N TRP A 160 -14.61 4.01 -5.18
CA TRP A 160 -13.51 4.83 -5.65
C TRP A 160 -12.60 4.02 -6.56
N PHE A 161 -11.70 4.69 -7.26
CA PHE A 161 -10.77 4.04 -8.18
C PHE A 161 -9.37 4.67 -8.07
N GLY A 162 -8.37 3.86 -7.72
CA GLY A 162 -6.98 4.29 -7.60
C GLY A 162 -6.10 3.75 -8.72
N LEU A 163 -5.12 4.56 -9.12
CA LEU A 163 -4.04 4.18 -10.02
C LEU A 163 -2.71 4.29 -9.30
N SER A 164 -1.85 3.28 -9.44
CA SER A 164 -0.52 3.29 -8.82
C SER A 164 0.55 3.00 -9.84
N PHE A 165 1.69 3.69 -9.68
CA PHE A 165 2.89 3.53 -10.48
C PHE A 165 4.10 3.43 -9.57
N GLY A 166 4.94 2.44 -9.77
CA GLY A 166 6.06 2.22 -8.87
C GLY A 166 7.11 1.25 -9.38
N TYR A 167 7.99 0.89 -8.46
CA TYR A 167 9.11 0.02 -8.72
C TYR A 167 9.24 -1.05 -7.63
N ALA A 168 9.47 -2.28 -8.06
CA ALA A 168 9.77 -3.43 -7.21
C ALA A 168 11.26 -3.77 -7.26
N PHE A 169 11.85 -4.08 -6.11
CA PHE A 169 13.28 -4.42 -5.94
C PHE A 169 13.47 -5.54 -4.91
#